data_1ba094f8a40a5c5ad011121823230650
#
_entry.id   1ba094f8a40a5c5ad011121823230650
#
_cell.length_a   1.000
_cell.length_b   1.000
_cell.length_c   1.000
_cell.angle_alpha   90.00
_cell.angle_beta   90.00
_cell.angle_gamma   90.00
#
_symmetry.space_group_name_H-M   'P 1'
#
loop_
_entity.id
_entity.type
_entity.pdbx_description
1 polymer ?
#
loop_
_entity_poly.entity_id
_entity_poly.type
_entity_poly.pdbx_seq_one_letter_code
_entity_poly.pdbx_strand_id
1 'polypeptide(L)'
;MAKNRIEYIDAMRGFTMILVIYSHVCVFCFKDYFMAFNDVLFLLRMPCFFFISGWLFYKATRVWDQSTVKQVISNKFMVQIVPTFIFLALHERTNFFHQLGAVKGGYWFTFALFIYFVIYILSSLAFRRCKHRDLWMLLMALLISMAASWYDVHYQQISRQLGWGRYALGFLSFMTWRYYLFFYLGTLVKKNFDKFLQWTNRREVFFVVIVIFVLMASLPRTDYWLWVYTRFAVSGICGMVMVFTFFRYFASWFTKERVLGRSLQYVGTRTLDIYLLHFFFLPESMLAYNRQLQTYGNKFLEVCVVLGEALLVLAGCLIASYIIRLSPFLAHYLFGVKDR
;
A
#
# COMPACT_ATOMS: atom_id res chain seq x y z
N MET A 1 9.79 -19.71 -20.46
CA MET A 1 9.79 -18.30 -20.92
C MET A 1 9.87 -17.38 -19.72
N ALA A 2 10.96 -16.63 -19.55
CA ALA A 2 11.12 -15.65 -18.50
C ALA A 2 10.04 -14.58 -18.71
N LYS A 3 9.15 -14.42 -17.71
CA LYS A 3 8.10 -13.42 -17.70
C LYS A 3 8.77 -12.05 -17.86
N ASN A 4 8.51 -11.30 -18.95
CA ASN A 4 9.01 -9.95 -19.13
C ASN A 4 8.54 -9.10 -17.94
N ARG A 5 9.39 -8.99 -16.93
CA ARG A 5 9.15 -8.23 -15.72
C ARG A 5 9.53 -6.79 -16.02
N ILE A 6 8.60 -5.87 -15.77
CA ILE A 6 8.82 -4.44 -16.06
C ILE A 6 9.63 -3.86 -14.89
N GLU A 7 10.91 -3.59 -15.11
CA GLU A 7 11.90 -3.22 -14.10
C GLU A 7 11.51 -1.94 -13.33
N TYR A 8 11.00 -0.93 -14.03
CA TYR A 8 10.59 0.32 -13.37
C TYR A 8 9.37 0.13 -12.44
N ILE A 9 8.51 -0.88 -12.65
CA ILE A 9 7.42 -1.21 -11.73
C ILE A 9 7.96 -1.80 -10.42
N ASP A 10 8.99 -2.65 -10.50
CA ASP A 10 9.64 -3.16 -9.29
C ASP A 10 10.38 -2.05 -8.54
N ALA A 11 11.04 -1.14 -9.26
CA ALA A 11 11.67 0.04 -8.66
C ALA A 11 10.65 0.98 -8.01
N MET A 12 9.51 1.25 -8.68
CA MET A 12 8.39 2.02 -8.13
C MET A 12 7.87 1.39 -6.84
N ARG A 13 7.76 0.05 -6.79
CA ARG A 13 7.35 -0.69 -5.60
C ARG A 13 8.35 -0.52 -4.45
N GLY A 14 9.66 -0.56 -4.74
CA GLY A 14 10.72 -0.32 -3.77
C GLY A 14 10.68 1.10 -3.22
N PHE A 15 10.55 2.08 -4.08
CA PHE A 15 10.37 3.48 -3.70
C PHE A 15 9.16 3.67 -2.77
N THR A 16 8.02 3.12 -3.16
CA THR A 16 6.80 3.20 -2.35
C THR A 16 6.97 2.57 -0.97
N MET A 17 7.75 1.47 -0.86
CA MET A 17 8.07 0.85 0.42
C MET A 17 8.92 1.76 1.32
N ILE A 18 9.89 2.47 0.75
CA ILE A 18 10.69 3.48 1.50
C ILE A 18 9.77 4.58 2.05
N LEU A 19 8.80 5.06 1.26
CA LEU A 19 7.82 6.05 1.72
C LEU A 19 6.95 5.52 2.87
N VAL A 20 6.62 4.23 2.86
CA VAL A 20 5.88 3.59 3.97
C VAL A 20 6.72 3.60 5.24
N ILE A 21 8.01 3.20 5.18
CA ILE A 21 8.90 3.21 6.34
C ILE A 21 9.11 4.64 6.85
N TYR A 22 9.39 5.60 5.96
CA TYR A 22 9.51 7.03 6.30
C TYR A 22 8.34 7.50 7.16
N SER A 23 7.12 7.22 6.69
CA SER A 23 5.93 7.64 7.42
C SER A 23 5.73 6.88 8.74
N HIS A 24 6.14 5.62 8.84
CA HIS A 24 6.10 4.88 10.11
C HIS A 24 7.13 5.43 11.10
N VAL A 25 8.31 5.84 10.65
CA VAL A 25 9.28 6.56 11.48
C VAL A 25 8.67 7.87 12.02
N CYS A 26 8.02 8.68 11.16
CA CYS A 26 7.33 9.89 11.63
C CYS A 26 6.31 9.58 12.74
N VAL A 27 5.46 8.57 12.54
CA VAL A 27 4.33 8.28 13.43
C VAL A 27 4.76 7.57 14.71
N PHE A 28 5.62 6.57 14.60
CA PHE A 28 5.96 5.70 15.73
C PHE A 28 7.21 6.14 16.49
N CYS A 29 8.23 6.65 15.79
CA CYS A 29 9.48 7.07 16.45
C CYS A 29 9.38 8.49 16.98
N PHE A 30 8.90 9.42 16.16
CA PHE A 30 8.77 10.82 16.54
C PHE A 30 7.39 11.18 17.11
N LYS A 31 6.40 10.29 17.02
CA LYS A 31 4.99 10.49 17.45
C LYS A 31 4.38 11.78 16.92
N ASP A 32 4.77 12.19 15.73
CA ASP A 32 4.36 13.43 15.10
C ASP A 32 3.91 13.19 13.66
N TYR A 33 2.61 13.44 13.41
CA TYR A 33 2.01 13.37 12.08
C TYR A 33 2.33 14.59 11.22
N PHE A 34 2.79 15.67 11.81
CA PHE A 34 3.08 16.96 11.16
C PHE A 34 4.54 17.11 10.75
N MET A 35 5.36 16.08 10.88
CA MET A 35 6.71 16.10 10.34
C MET A 35 6.71 16.33 8.84
N ALA A 36 7.76 16.97 8.35
CA ALA A 36 7.87 17.45 6.98
C ALA A 36 7.42 16.40 5.96
N PHE A 37 6.51 16.78 5.07
CA PHE A 37 5.94 15.99 3.99
C PHE A 37 5.12 14.74 4.39
N ASN A 38 5.03 14.36 5.66
CA ASN A 38 4.29 13.14 6.04
C ASN A 38 2.82 13.20 5.62
N ASP A 39 2.16 14.36 5.72
CA ASP A 39 0.78 14.55 5.29
C ASP A 39 0.58 14.35 3.78
N VAL A 40 1.53 14.85 2.98
CA VAL A 40 1.51 14.69 1.53
C VAL A 40 1.77 13.24 1.15
N LEU A 41 2.74 12.59 1.82
CA LEU A 41 3.07 11.19 1.61
C LEU A 41 1.90 10.27 1.99
N PHE A 42 1.09 10.64 2.97
CA PHE A 42 -0.12 9.91 3.34
C PHE A 42 -1.13 9.80 2.18
N LEU A 43 -1.25 10.87 1.36
CA LEU A 43 -2.12 10.87 0.18
C LEU A 43 -1.57 10.05 -0.99
N LEU A 44 -0.27 9.73 -0.97
CA LEU A 44 0.45 9.15 -2.10
C LEU A 44 0.81 7.67 -1.89
N ARG A 45 1.43 7.34 -0.75
CA ARG A 45 2.10 6.04 -0.52
C ARG A 45 1.17 4.83 -0.65
N MET A 46 0.03 4.85 0.05
CA MET A 46 -0.88 3.71 0.05
C MET A 46 -1.67 3.57 -1.25
N PRO A 47 -2.20 4.65 -1.87
CA PRO A 47 -2.72 4.59 -3.23
C PRO A 47 -1.76 3.94 -4.24
N CYS A 48 -0.50 4.38 -4.27
CA CYS A 48 0.52 3.79 -5.14
C CYS A 48 0.75 2.30 -4.84
N PHE A 49 0.84 1.94 -3.55
CA PHE A 49 1.11 0.55 -3.17
C PHE A 49 -0.02 -0.40 -3.57
N PHE A 50 -1.27 0.00 -3.35
CA PHE A 50 -2.42 -0.80 -3.77
C PHE A 50 -2.59 -0.84 -5.29
N PHE A 51 -2.30 0.26 -5.98
CA PHE A 51 -2.27 0.29 -7.45
C PHE A 51 -1.28 -0.74 -8.01
N ILE A 52 -0.03 -0.74 -7.53
CA ILE A 52 0.98 -1.70 -7.95
C ILE A 52 0.55 -3.14 -7.62
N SER A 53 -0.08 -3.35 -6.47
CA SER A 53 -0.58 -4.66 -6.06
C SER A 53 -1.67 -5.18 -6.99
N GLY A 54 -2.62 -4.33 -7.39
CA GLY A 54 -3.63 -4.63 -8.40
C GLY A 54 -3.03 -4.91 -9.79
N TRP A 55 -2.08 -4.08 -10.20
CA TRP A 55 -1.31 -4.26 -11.43
C TRP A 55 -0.64 -5.65 -11.49
N LEU A 56 0.06 -6.04 -10.43
CA LEU A 56 0.74 -7.33 -10.35
C LEU A 56 -0.23 -8.52 -10.24
N PHE A 57 -1.41 -8.29 -9.69
CA PHE A 57 -2.43 -9.33 -9.54
C PHE A 57 -3.12 -9.69 -10.86
N TYR A 58 -3.36 -8.70 -11.74
CA TYR A 58 -4.04 -8.93 -12.99
C TYR A 58 -3.24 -9.81 -13.94
N LYS A 59 -3.91 -10.82 -14.51
CA LYS A 59 -3.37 -11.68 -15.58
C LYS A 59 -4.45 -11.88 -16.63
N ALA A 60 -4.18 -11.48 -17.88
CA ALA A 60 -5.12 -11.56 -19.00
C ALA A 60 -5.59 -13.01 -19.29
N THR A 61 -4.70 -13.99 -19.08
CA THR A 61 -4.97 -15.41 -19.35
C THR A 61 -5.69 -16.14 -18.20
N ARG A 62 -6.03 -15.43 -17.11
CA ARG A 62 -6.66 -16.08 -15.96
C ARG A 62 -8.16 -16.22 -16.15
N VAL A 63 -8.62 -17.46 -16.15
CA VAL A 63 -10.03 -17.81 -16.11
C VAL A 63 -10.44 -18.12 -14.66
N TRP A 64 -11.56 -17.60 -14.23
CA TRP A 64 -12.09 -17.81 -12.88
C TRP A 64 -13.05 -19.01 -12.88
N ASP A 65 -12.49 -20.21 -12.79
CA ASP A 65 -13.18 -21.44 -12.45
C ASP A 65 -12.98 -21.78 -10.96
N GLN A 66 -13.69 -22.77 -10.46
CA GLN A 66 -13.66 -23.16 -9.05
C GLN A 66 -12.24 -23.57 -8.60
N SER A 67 -11.50 -24.27 -9.43
CA SER A 67 -10.13 -24.73 -9.14
C SER A 67 -9.16 -23.55 -9.03
N THR A 68 -9.21 -22.65 -10.00
CA THR A 68 -8.38 -21.43 -10.01
C THR A 68 -8.69 -20.50 -8.82
N VAL A 69 -9.97 -20.33 -8.51
CA VAL A 69 -10.39 -19.52 -7.34
C VAL A 69 -9.82 -20.13 -6.04
N LYS A 70 -10.05 -21.43 -5.80
CA LYS A 70 -9.52 -22.12 -4.62
C LYS A 70 -8.00 -22.00 -4.53
N GLN A 71 -7.30 -22.26 -5.63
CA GLN A 71 -5.83 -22.19 -5.70
C GLN A 71 -5.31 -20.77 -5.41
N VAL A 72 -5.93 -19.74 -6.01
CA VAL A 72 -5.49 -18.35 -5.82
C VAL A 72 -5.74 -17.90 -4.40
N ILE A 73 -6.93 -18.17 -3.83
CA ILE A 73 -7.28 -17.79 -2.45
C ILE A 73 -6.35 -18.50 -1.47
N SER A 74 -6.18 -19.82 -1.58
CA SER A 74 -5.29 -20.58 -0.70
C SER A 74 -3.84 -20.08 -0.77
N ASN A 75 -3.30 -19.89 -1.98
CA ASN A 75 -1.95 -19.36 -2.14
C ASN A 75 -1.79 -17.96 -1.53
N LYS A 76 -2.80 -17.08 -1.69
CA LYS A 76 -2.75 -15.73 -1.11
C LYS A 76 -2.89 -15.74 0.40
N PHE A 77 -3.73 -16.63 0.93
CA PHE A 77 -3.85 -16.82 2.37
C PHE A 77 -2.53 -17.28 2.98
N MET A 78 -1.90 -18.31 2.43
CA MET A 78 -0.62 -18.84 2.90
C MET A 78 0.53 -17.82 2.81
N VAL A 79 0.58 -17.02 1.73
CA VAL A 79 1.66 -16.05 1.51
C VAL A 79 1.47 -14.75 2.30
N GLN A 80 0.23 -14.37 2.62
CA GLN A 80 -0.03 -13.05 3.24
C GLN A 80 -0.59 -13.17 4.65
N ILE A 81 -1.61 -14.00 4.84
CA ILE A 81 -2.32 -14.04 6.12
C ILE A 81 -1.53 -14.83 7.16
N VAL A 82 -1.04 -16.00 6.79
CA VAL A 82 -0.25 -16.84 7.74
C VAL A 82 0.98 -16.10 8.27
N PRO A 83 1.87 -15.53 7.43
CA PRO A 83 2.99 -14.74 7.94
C PRO A 83 2.55 -13.55 8.79
N THR A 84 1.49 -12.86 8.37
CA THR A 84 0.98 -11.70 9.12
C THR A 84 0.49 -12.09 10.52
N PHE A 85 -0.20 -13.21 10.67
CA PHE A 85 -0.60 -13.72 11.99
C PHE A 85 0.61 -14.06 12.86
N ILE A 86 1.64 -14.69 12.29
CA ILE A 86 2.86 -15.03 13.02
C ILE A 86 3.54 -13.76 13.53
N PHE A 87 3.77 -12.77 12.65
CA PHE A 87 4.43 -11.53 13.02
C PHE A 87 3.58 -10.67 13.97
N LEU A 88 2.26 -10.63 13.80
CA LEU A 88 1.35 -9.96 14.73
C LEU A 88 1.42 -10.61 16.12
N ALA A 89 1.43 -11.93 16.21
CA ALA A 89 1.54 -12.64 17.47
C ALA A 89 2.91 -12.39 18.16
N LEU A 90 3.98 -12.35 17.40
CA LEU A 90 5.32 -12.06 17.91
C LEU A 90 5.46 -10.62 18.40
N HIS A 91 4.83 -9.65 17.68
CA HIS A 91 4.92 -8.23 18.02
C HIS A 91 4.00 -7.85 19.19
N GLU A 92 2.73 -8.25 19.12
CA GLU A 92 1.70 -7.81 20.08
C GLU A 92 1.55 -8.73 21.31
N ARG A 93 2.09 -9.94 21.27
CA ARG A 93 2.10 -10.91 22.37
C ARG A 93 0.75 -10.98 23.13
N THR A 94 0.65 -10.31 24.28
CA THR A 94 -0.55 -10.31 25.16
C THR A 94 -1.76 -9.58 24.56
N ASN A 95 -1.55 -8.65 23.64
CA ASN A 95 -2.62 -7.84 23.03
C ASN A 95 -3.13 -8.39 21.69
N PHE A 96 -2.68 -9.57 21.29
CA PHE A 96 -2.96 -10.16 19.97
C PHE A 96 -4.45 -10.12 19.58
N PHE A 97 -5.33 -10.64 20.44
CA PHE A 97 -6.77 -10.68 20.13
C PHE A 97 -7.42 -9.30 20.05
N HIS A 98 -7.00 -8.36 20.89
CA HIS A 98 -7.47 -7.00 20.84
C HIS A 98 -7.04 -6.33 19.53
N GLN A 99 -5.77 -6.46 19.14
CA GLN A 99 -5.23 -5.89 17.91
C GLN A 99 -5.83 -6.51 16.66
N LEU A 100 -6.22 -7.79 16.69
CA LEU A 100 -6.87 -8.44 15.56
C LEU A 100 -8.21 -7.77 15.20
N GLY A 101 -8.95 -7.27 16.19
CA GLY A 101 -10.20 -6.52 16.00
C GLY A 101 -10.03 -5.02 15.75
N ALA A 102 -8.80 -4.51 15.84
CA ALA A 102 -8.49 -3.08 15.68
C ALA A 102 -7.60 -2.82 14.45
N VAL A 103 -6.49 -2.13 14.64
CA VAL A 103 -5.52 -1.78 13.59
C VAL A 103 -4.49 -2.88 13.31
N LYS A 104 -4.64 -4.05 13.91
CA LYS A 104 -3.78 -5.23 13.75
C LYS A 104 -2.30 -4.94 14.02
N GLY A 105 -2.01 -4.15 15.06
CA GLY A 105 -0.64 -3.78 15.40
C GLY A 105 0.13 -3.14 14.23
N GLY A 106 -0.57 -2.47 13.30
CA GLY A 106 0.02 -1.93 12.07
C GLY A 106 0.05 -2.89 10.88
N TYR A 107 -0.22 -4.19 11.07
CA TYR A 107 -0.19 -5.20 9.99
C TYR A 107 -1.48 -5.26 9.15
N TRP A 108 -2.27 -4.19 9.13
CA TRP A 108 -3.56 -4.13 8.43
C TRP A 108 -3.47 -4.27 6.90
N PHE A 109 -2.35 -3.89 6.29
CA PHE A 109 -2.20 -3.83 4.84
C PHE A 109 -2.34 -5.20 4.16
N THR A 110 -1.73 -6.25 4.71
CA THR A 110 -1.79 -7.62 4.15
C THR A 110 -3.19 -8.21 4.27
N PHE A 111 -3.91 -7.92 5.37
CA PHE A 111 -5.33 -8.28 5.51
C PHE A 111 -6.19 -7.56 4.48
N ALA A 112 -6.05 -6.23 4.36
CA ALA A 112 -6.78 -5.45 3.37
C ALA A 112 -6.52 -5.96 1.95
N LEU A 113 -5.26 -6.22 1.61
CA LEU A 113 -4.88 -6.73 0.30
C LEU A 113 -5.48 -8.11 0.01
N PHE A 114 -5.51 -9.01 1.00
CA PHE A 114 -6.17 -10.30 0.87
C PHE A 114 -7.68 -10.13 0.59
N ILE A 115 -8.35 -9.28 1.34
CA ILE A 115 -9.77 -8.96 1.14
C ILE A 115 -10.00 -8.39 -0.27
N TYR A 116 -9.10 -7.55 -0.78
CA TYR A 116 -9.21 -6.99 -2.14
C TYR A 116 -9.10 -8.07 -3.23
N PHE A 117 -8.27 -9.09 -3.03
CA PHE A 117 -8.26 -10.23 -3.93
C PHE A 117 -9.60 -10.96 -3.93
N VAL A 118 -10.19 -11.18 -2.75
CA VAL A 118 -11.50 -11.83 -2.63
C VAL A 118 -12.59 -10.99 -3.29
N ILE A 119 -12.66 -9.69 -2.99
CA ILE A 119 -13.64 -8.77 -3.61
C ILE A 119 -13.49 -8.77 -5.13
N TYR A 120 -12.25 -8.68 -5.64
CA TYR A 120 -12.00 -8.69 -7.09
C TYR A 120 -12.45 -10.00 -7.76
N ILE A 121 -12.20 -11.14 -7.13
CA ILE A 121 -12.62 -12.46 -7.64
C ILE A 121 -14.15 -12.55 -7.67
N LEU A 122 -14.80 -12.23 -6.55
CA LEU A 122 -16.25 -12.29 -6.43
C LEU A 122 -16.95 -11.36 -7.43
N SER A 123 -16.48 -10.10 -7.55
CA SER A 123 -17.01 -9.16 -8.53
C SER A 123 -16.74 -9.61 -9.97
N SER A 124 -15.56 -10.20 -10.22
CA SER A 124 -15.24 -10.76 -11.54
C SER A 124 -16.18 -11.90 -11.93
N LEU A 125 -16.62 -12.71 -10.98
CA LEU A 125 -17.60 -13.78 -11.19
C LEU A 125 -19.01 -13.21 -11.34
N ALA A 126 -19.41 -12.27 -10.48
CA ALA A 126 -20.74 -11.65 -10.52
C ALA A 126 -21.01 -10.94 -11.85
N PHE A 127 -20.03 -10.14 -12.32
CA PHE A 127 -20.20 -9.38 -13.56
C PHE A 127 -19.68 -10.09 -14.81
N ARG A 128 -19.39 -11.41 -14.75
CA ARG A 128 -18.81 -12.15 -15.90
C ARG A 128 -19.65 -12.10 -17.17
N ARG A 129 -20.97 -12.01 -17.03
CA ARG A 129 -21.94 -11.98 -18.16
C ARG A 129 -22.34 -10.56 -18.58
N CYS A 130 -21.91 -9.53 -17.87
CA CYS A 130 -22.30 -8.16 -18.16
C CYS A 130 -21.51 -7.61 -19.33
N LYS A 131 -22.21 -6.96 -20.31
CA LYS A 131 -21.61 -6.33 -21.49
C LYS A 131 -20.54 -5.29 -21.11
N HIS A 132 -20.76 -4.50 -20.06
CA HIS A 132 -19.86 -3.44 -19.59
C HIS A 132 -19.24 -3.81 -18.23
N ARG A 133 -18.67 -5.02 -18.14
CA ARG A 133 -18.11 -5.58 -16.91
C ARG A 133 -17.15 -4.62 -16.19
N ASP A 134 -16.20 -4.03 -16.90
CA ASP A 134 -15.19 -3.16 -16.29
C ASP A 134 -15.82 -1.90 -15.69
N LEU A 135 -16.86 -1.36 -16.31
CA LEU A 135 -17.61 -0.22 -15.79
C LEU A 135 -18.34 -0.59 -14.49
N TRP A 136 -19.05 -1.73 -14.46
CA TRP A 136 -19.73 -2.20 -13.23
C TRP A 136 -18.77 -2.47 -12.10
N MET A 137 -17.61 -3.06 -12.38
CA MET A 137 -16.56 -3.27 -11.40
C MET A 137 -15.95 -1.95 -10.89
N LEU A 138 -15.80 -0.94 -11.76
CA LEU A 138 -15.35 0.39 -11.38
C LEU A 138 -16.36 1.10 -10.48
N LEU A 139 -17.63 1.07 -10.86
CA LEU A 139 -18.71 1.64 -10.04
C LEU A 139 -18.78 0.99 -8.67
N MET A 140 -18.66 -0.33 -8.63
CA MET A 140 -18.61 -1.06 -7.36
C MET A 140 -17.37 -0.67 -6.52
N ALA A 141 -16.19 -0.52 -7.14
CA ALA A 141 -14.99 -0.10 -6.45
C ALA A 141 -15.12 1.33 -5.88
N LEU A 142 -15.76 2.23 -6.62
CA LEU A 142 -16.10 3.58 -6.16
C LEU A 142 -17.06 3.53 -4.96
N LEU A 143 -18.15 2.77 -5.07
CA LEU A 143 -19.14 2.64 -3.99
C LEU A 143 -18.53 2.07 -2.70
N ILE A 144 -17.73 1.02 -2.81
CA ILE A 144 -17.01 0.42 -1.66
C ILE A 144 -16.06 1.46 -1.03
N SER A 145 -15.31 2.17 -1.86
CA SER A 145 -14.36 3.19 -1.41
C SER A 145 -15.07 4.37 -0.71
N MET A 146 -16.21 4.82 -1.25
CA MET A 146 -17.07 5.86 -0.65
C MET A 146 -17.65 5.41 0.69
N ALA A 147 -18.25 4.21 0.74
CA ALA A 147 -18.84 3.66 1.95
C ALA A 147 -17.81 3.50 3.08
N ALA A 148 -16.60 3.02 2.75
CA ALA A 148 -15.53 2.89 3.71
C ALA A 148 -15.02 4.27 4.20
N SER A 149 -14.96 5.26 3.33
CA SER A 149 -14.57 6.63 3.71
C SER A 149 -15.65 7.31 4.56
N TRP A 150 -16.92 7.10 4.25
CA TRP A 150 -18.03 7.56 5.07
C TRP A 150 -17.99 6.95 6.49
N TYR A 151 -17.76 5.62 6.56
CA TYR A 151 -17.60 4.93 7.82
C TYR A 151 -16.40 5.43 8.63
N ASP A 152 -15.27 5.72 7.99
CA ASP A 152 -14.06 6.24 8.63
C ASP A 152 -14.33 7.58 9.32
N VAL A 153 -14.98 8.52 8.61
CA VAL A 153 -15.34 9.85 9.17
C VAL A 153 -16.33 9.74 10.32
N HIS A 154 -17.33 8.83 10.22
CA HIS A 154 -18.38 8.67 11.23
C HIS A 154 -18.07 7.53 12.22
N TYR A 155 -16.84 7.04 12.26
CA TYR A 155 -16.46 5.85 13.03
C TYR A 155 -16.88 5.92 14.51
N GLN A 156 -16.65 7.05 15.17
CA GLN A 156 -16.96 7.19 16.59
C GLN A 156 -18.46 7.08 16.86
N GLN A 157 -19.30 7.68 16.02
CA GLN A 157 -20.75 7.63 16.13
C GLN A 157 -21.27 6.23 15.85
N ILE A 158 -20.84 5.62 14.74
CA ILE A 158 -21.30 4.31 14.29
C ILE A 158 -20.84 3.21 15.25
N SER A 159 -19.60 3.27 15.75
CA SER A 159 -19.07 2.28 16.67
C SER A 159 -19.81 2.21 18.00
N ARG A 160 -20.38 3.34 18.48
CA ARG A 160 -21.23 3.37 19.67
C ARG A 160 -22.59 2.68 19.41
N GLN A 161 -23.15 2.85 18.21
CA GLN A 161 -24.46 2.28 17.84
C GLN A 161 -24.39 0.79 17.51
N LEU A 162 -23.30 0.33 16.87
CA LEU A 162 -23.16 -1.06 16.41
C LEU A 162 -22.87 -2.08 17.52
N GLY A 163 -22.51 -1.65 18.72
CA GLY A 163 -22.17 -2.55 19.81
C GLY A 163 -21.09 -3.60 19.38
N TRP A 164 -21.47 -4.89 19.40
CA TRP A 164 -20.58 -5.99 18.97
C TRP A 164 -20.22 -5.96 17.47
N GLY A 165 -21.07 -5.38 16.61
CA GLY A 165 -20.82 -5.29 15.17
C GLY A 165 -19.56 -4.51 14.80
N ARG A 166 -19.11 -3.57 15.67
CA ARG A 166 -17.85 -2.84 15.48
C ARG A 166 -16.62 -3.76 15.40
N TYR A 167 -16.62 -4.86 16.14
CA TYR A 167 -15.51 -5.82 16.12
C TYR A 167 -15.43 -6.59 14.79
N ALA A 168 -16.60 -6.90 14.18
CA ALA A 168 -16.64 -7.52 12.86
C ALA A 168 -16.08 -6.57 11.78
N LEU A 169 -16.48 -5.29 11.79
CA LEU A 169 -15.96 -4.29 10.87
C LEU A 169 -14.47 -4.00 11.12
N GLY A 170 -14.04 -3.98 12.38
CA GLY A 170 -12.62 -3.87 12.76
C GLY A 170 -11.82 -5.09 12.27
N PHE A 171 -12.32 -6.30 12.47
CA PHE A 171 -11.70 -7.53 11.97
C PHE A 171 -11.55 -7.51 10.45
N LEU A 172 -12.57 -7.08 9.72
CA LEU A 172 -12.53 -6.91 8.27
C LEU A 172 -11.70 -5.71 7.81
N SER A 173 -11.18 -4.89 8.74
CA SER A 173 -10.46 -3.64 8.43
C SER A 173 -11.24 -2.71 7.50
N PHE A 174 -12.56 -2.57 7.73
CA PHE A 174 -13.48 -1.92 6.77
C PHE A 174 -13.06 -0.48 6.42
N MET A 175 -12.51 0.29 7.37
CA MET A 175 -11.99 1.64 7.11
C MET A 175 -10.94 1.66 5.98
N THR A 176 -10.20 0.58 5.81
CA THR A 176 -9.15 0.51 4.78
C THR A 176 -9.71 0.21 3.38
N TRP A 177 -10.96 -0.22 3.26
CA TRP A 177 -11.57 -0.56 1.96
C TRP A 177 -11.67 0.64 1.01
N ARG A 178 -11.48 1.85 1.54
CA ARG A 178 -11.32 3.06 0.70
C ARG A 178 -10.18 2.95 -0.32
N TYR A 179 -9.16 2.13 -0.04
CA TYR A 179 -8.03 1.91 -0.95
C TYR A 179 -8.35 0.88 -2.05
N TYR A 180 -9.48 0.17 -2.00
CA TYR A 180 -9.86 -0.82 -3.02
C TYR A 180 -9.98 -0.20 -4.41
N LEU A 181 -10.40 1.08 -4.50
CA LEU A 181 -10.42 1.83 -5.75
C LEU A 181 -9.05 1.79 -6.46
N PHE A 182 -7.97 2.07 -5.75
CA PHE A 182 -6.63 2.10 -6.34
C PHE A 182 -6.15 0.71 -6.74
N PHE A 183 -6.47 -0.31 -5.97
CA PHE A 183 -6.20 -1.70 -6.36
C PHE A 183 -6.92 -2.05 -7.67
N TYR A 184 -8.21 -1.72 -7.78
CA TYR A 184 -8.96 -1.97 -9.00
C TYR A 184 -8.41 -1.16 -10.18
N LEU A 185 -8.08 0.11 -10.01
CA LEU A 185 -7.43 0.92 -11.04
C LEU A 185 -6.11 0.29 -11.51
N GLY A 186 -5.33 -0.31 -10.63
CA GLY A 186 -4.13 -1.06 -11.01
C GLY A 186 -4.43 -2.22 -11.97
N THR A 187 -5.50 -2.98 -11.70
CA THR A 187 -5.93 -4.06 -12.60
C THR A 187 -6.43 -3.54 -13.94
N LEU A 188 -7.19 -2.45 -13.92
CA LEU A 188 -7.77 -1.83 -15.11
C LEU A 188 -6.71 -1.22 -16.03
N VAL A 189 -5.73 -0.52 -15.44
CA VAL A 189 -4.58 0.04 -16.16
C VAL A 189 -3.74 -1.07 -16.78
N LYS A 190 -3.49 -2.17 -16.06
CA LYS A 190 -2.76 -3.32 -16.62
C LYS A 190 -3.49 -3.96 -17.78
N LYS A 191 -4.82 -4.06 -17.71
CA LYS A 191 -5.65 -4.60 -18.77
C LYS A 191 -5.61 -3.72 -20.04
N ASN A 192 -5.59 -2.40 -19.87
CA ASN A 192 -5.63 -1.42 -20.95
C ASN A 192 -4.31 -0.65 -21.07
N PHE A 193 -3.19 -1.36 -20.92
CA PHE A 193 -1.89 -0.76 -20.73
C PHE A 193 -1.49 0.18 -21.86
N ASP A 194 -1.66 -0.22 -23.12
CA ASP A 194 -1.25 0.58 -24.28
C ASP A 194 -2.02 1.91 -24.36
N LYS A 195 -3.32 1.90 -24.07
CA LYS A 195 -4.14 3.12 -23.99
C LYS A 195 -3.67 4.05 -22.87
N PHE A 196 -3.37 3.47 -21.71
CA PHE A 196 -2.85 4.23 -20.58
C PHE A 196 -1.48 4.84 -20.88
N LEU A 197 -0.61 4.10 -21.57
CA LEU A 197 0.67 4.60 -22.03
C LEU A 197 0.53 5.78 -23.01
N GLN A 198 -0.36 5.66 -24.00
CA GLN A 198 -0.63 6.75 -24.95
C GLN A 198 -1.11 8.02 -24.26
N TRP A 199 -2.00 7.86 -23.26
CA TRP A 199 -2.51 8.98 -22.47
C TRP A 199 -1.41 9.62 -21.62
N THR A 200 -0.62 8.84 -20.88
CA THR A 200 0.45 9.34 -20.01
C THR A 200 1.72 9.79 -20.75
N ASN A 201 1.81 9.54 -22.08
CA ASN A 201 2.88 10.11 -22.92
C ASN A 201 2.73 11.61 -23.19
N ARG A 202 1.53 12.14 -23.00
CA ARG A 202 1.25 13.56 -23.21
C ARG A 202 1.83 14.34 -22.03
N ARG A 203 2.73 15.29 -22.32
CA ARG A 203 3.37 16.11 -21.27
C ARG A 203 2.36 16.93 -20.46
N GLU A 204 1.31 17.38 -21.13
CA GLU A 204 0.21 18.14 -20.53
C GLU A 204 -0.46 17.33 -19.40
N VAL A 205 -0.67 16.02 -19.58
CA VAL A 205 -1.24 15.15 -18.57
C VAL A 205 -0.38 15.14 -17.30
N PHE A 206 0.94 15.04 -17.47
CA PHE A 206 1.85 15.03 -16.33
C PHE A 206 1.80 16.35 -15.53
N PHE A 207 1.82 17.50 -16.23
CA PHE A 207 1.68 18.79 -15.57
C PHE A 207 0.32 18.98 -14.89
N VAL A 208 -0.77 18.62 -15.56
CA VAL A 208 -2.12 18.74 -15.02
C VAL A 208 -2.29 17.88 -13.75
N VAL A 209 -1.80 16.63 -13.74
CA VAL A 209 -1.91 15.78 -12.54
C VAL A 209 -1.06 16.30 -11.38
N ILE A 210 0.11 16.90 -11.63
CA ILE A 210 0.92 17.56 -10.60
C ILE A 210 0.16 18.74 -10.00
N VAL A 211 -0.37 19.63 -10.85
CA VAL A 211 -1.13 20.80 -10.38
C VAL A 211 -2.33 20.38 -9.55
N ILE A 212 -3.12 19.42 -10.03
CA ILE A 212 -4.27 18.91 -9.29
C ILE A 212 -3.84 18.27 -7.96
N PHE A 213 -2.76 17.48 -7.97
CA PHE A 213 -2.24 16.86 -6.74
C PHE A 213 -1.83 17.92 -5.71
N VAL A 214 -1.07 18.92 -6.12
CA VAL A 214 -0.62 20.02 -5.24
C VAL A 214 -1.82 20.81 -4.71
N LEU A 215 -2.78 21.16 -5.57
CA LEU A 215 -3.98 21.86 -5.16
C LEU A 215 -4.75 21.04 -4.11
N MET A 216 -5.02 19.75 -4.37
CA MET A 216 -5.75 18.91 -3.43
C MET A 216 -4.98 18.69 -2.11
N ALA A 217 -3.66 18.59 -2.18
CA ALA A 217 -2.82 18.46 -0.98
C ALA A 217 -2.83 19.74 -0.13
N SER A 218 -2.87 20.92 -0.76
CA SER A 218 -2.85 22.23 -0.10
C SER A 218 -4.20 22.67 0.49
N LEU A 219 -5.31 22.09 0.01
CA LEU A 219 -6.64 22.47 0.48
C LEU A 219 -6.87 22.02 1.93
N PRO A 220 -7.63 22.83 2.72
CA PRO A 220 -7.87 22.54 4.13
C PRO A 220 -8.63 21.22 4.32
N ARG A 221 -8.38 20.57 5.46
CA ARG A 221 -9.15 19.42 5.91
C ARG A 221 -10.49 19.94 6.50
N THR A 222 -11.56 19.23 6.19
CA THR A 222 -12.91 19.51 6.74
C THR A 222 -13.50 18.21 7.27
N ASP A 223 -14.54 18.32 8.08
CA ASP A 223 -15.30 17.18 8.60
C ASP A 223 -16.38 16.69 7.63
N TYR A 224 -16.54 17.37 6.49
CA TYR A 224 -17.51 16.96 5.47
C TYR A 224 -17.00 15.74 4.71
N TRP A 225 -17.58 14.58 4.97
CA TRP A 225 -17.09 13.28 4.51
C TRP A 225 -16.90 13.18 2.99
N LEU A 226 -17.79 13.78 2.20
CA LEU A 226 -17.68 13.75 0.73
C LEU A 226 -16.46 14.52 0.24
N TRP A 227 -16.13 15.63 0.90
CA TRP A 227 -14.91 16.38 0.63
C TRP A 227 -13.65 15.59 1.03
N VAL A 228 -13.66 14.96 2.21
CA VAL A 228 -12.58 14.08 2.67
C VAL A 228 -12.33 12.98 1.66
N TYR A 229 -13.40 12.32 1.19
CA TYR A 229 -13.32 11.29 0.17
C TYR A 229 -12.80 11.82 -1.16
N THR A 230 -13.35 12.93 -1.68
CA THR A 230 -12.96 13.53 -2.96
C THR A 230 -11.49 13.92 -2.95
N ARG A 231 -11.06 14.63 -1.89
CA ARG A 231 -9.66 15.01 -1.70
C ARG A 231 -8.74 13.77 -1.70
N PHE A 232 -9.09 12.73 -0.95
CA PHE A 232 -8.36 11.48 -0.88
C PHE A 232 -8.30 10.75 -2.23
N ALA A 233 -9.43 10.57 -2.92
CA ALA A 233 -9.51 9.84 -4.17
C ALA A 233 -8.77 10.57 -5.31
N VAL A 234 -9.01 11.89 -5.44
CA VAL A 234 -8.37 12.71 -6.49
C VAL A 234 -6.86 12.81 -6.26
N SER A 235 -6.42 13.13 -5.03
CA SER A 235 -4.98 13.16 -4.70
C SER A 235 -4.33 11.81 -4.95
N GLY A 236 -4.97 10.72 -4.52
CA GLY A 236 -4.43 9.38 -4.72
C GLY A 236 -4.30 8.99 -6.19
N ILE A 237 -5.30 9.32 -7.03
CA ILE A 237 -5.24 9.05 -8.47
C ILE A 237 -4.15 9.91 -9.13
N CYS A 238 -4.12 11.21 -8.86
CA CYS A 238 -3.11 12.11 -9.43
C CYS A 238 -1.70 11.71 -8.97
N GLY A 239 -1.51 11.44 -7.68
CA GLY A 239 -0.23 11.00 -7.14
C GLY A 239 0.25 9.69 -7.74
N MET A 240 -0.65 8.72 -7.91
CA MET A 240 -0.35 7.44 -8.57
C MET A 240 0.07 7.63 -10.03
N VAL A 241 -0.66 8.45 -10.80
CA VAL A 241 -0.31 8.76 -12.21
C VAL A 241 1.02 9.51 -12.28
N MET A 242 1.25 10.47 -11.41
CA MET A 242 2.51 11.22 -11.31
C MET A 242 3.70 10.28 -11.06
N VAL A 243 3.62 9.43 -10.04
CA VAL A 243 4.71 8.49 -9.71
C VAL A 243 4.92 7.48 -10.83
N PHE A 244 3.84 6.90 -11.37
CA PHE A 244 3.95 5.96 -12.49
C PHE A 244 4.62 6.60 -13.71
N THR A 245 4.20 7.81 -14.10
CA THR A 245 4.75 8.55 -15.25
C THR A 245 6.22 8.89 -15.02
N PHE A 246 6.60 9.31 -13.82
CA PHE A 246 8.00 9.57 -13.44
C PHE A 246 8.87 8.32 -13.62
N PHE A 247 8.50 7.19 -12.99
CA PHE A 247 9.29 5.95 -13.10
C PHE A 247 9.38 5.43 -14.52
N ARG A 248 8.33 5.61 -15.29
CA ARG A 248 8.32 5.22 -16.70
C ARG A 248 9.18 6.14 -17.55
N TYR A 249 9.07 7.46 -17.39
CA TYR A 249 9.84 8.42 -18.16
C TYR A 249 11.35 8.25 -17.94
N PHE A 250 11.73 7.99 -16.71
CA PHE A 250 13.11 7.72 -16.31
C PHE A 250 13.44 6.22 -16.24
N ALA A 251 12.75 5.36 -17.02
CA ALA A 251 12.92 3.91 -16.92
C ALA A 251 14.37 3.43 -17.10
N SER A 252 15.18 4.13 -17.91
CA SER A 252 16.60 3.85 -18.10
C SER A 252 17.46 3.99 -16.84
N TRP A 253 17.01 4.79 -15.86
CA TRP A 253 17.68 4.95 -14.56
C TRP A 253 17.33 3.83 -13.59
N PHE A 254 16.21 3.14 -13.84
CA PHE A 254 15.66 2.11 -12.97
C PHE A 254 15.91 0.69 -13.49
N THR A 255 16.88 0.51 -14.41
CA THR A 255 17.32 -0.80 -14.87
C THR A 255 18.21 -1.49 -13.83
N LYS A 256 18.37 -2.80 -13.94
CA LYS A 256 19.27 -3.60 -13.08
C LYS A 256 20.75 -3.25 -13.23
N GLU A 257 21.11 -2.63 -14.34
CA GLU A 257 22.47 -2.20 -14.64
C GLU A 257 22.88 -0.98 -13.79
N ARG A 258 21.92 -0.13 -13.47
CA ARG A 258 22.14 1.04 -12.64
C ARG A 258 22.02 0.70 -11.14
N VAL A 259 22.92 1.25 -10.32
CA VAL A 259 22.93 1.01 -8.87
C VAL A 259 21.56 1.38 -8.23
N LEU A 260 21.05 2.57 -8.55
CA LEU A 260 19.75 3.02 -8.03
C LEU A 260 18.61 2.07 -8.44
N GLY A 261 18.55 1.68 -9.72
CA GLY A 261 17.54 0.77 -10.22
C GLY A 261 17.63 -0.61 -9.57
N ARG A 262 18.84 -1.15 -9.45
CA ARG A 262 19.09 -2.44 -8.78
C ARG A 262 18.67 -2.42 -7.32
N SER A 263 19.02 -1.36 -6.57
CA SER A 263 18.67 -1.22 -5.16
C SER A 263 17.16 -1.11 -4.96
N LEU A 264 16.49 -0.24 -5.72
CA LEU A 264 15.03 -0.10 -5.63
C LEU A 264 14.28 -1.37 -6.04
N GLN A 265 14.72 -2.06 -7.10
CA GLN A 265 14.13 -3.33 -7.51
C GLN A 265 14.36 -4.42 -6.45
N TYR A 266 15.53 -4.46 -5.80
CA TYR A 266 15.80 -5.38 -4.70
C TYR A 266 14.82 -5.18 -3.53
N VAL A 267 14.64 -3.94 -3.09
CA VAL A 267 13.63 -3.55 -2.09
C VAL A 267 12.23 -3.93 -2.58
N GLY A 268 11.89 -3.59 -3.83
CA GLY A 268 10.60 -3.86 -4.44
C GLY A 268 10.22 -5.34 -4.51
N THR A 269 11.22 -6.22 -4.64
CA THR A 269 10.99 -7.68 -4.65
C THR A 269 10.82 -8.27 -3.26
N ARG A 270 11.24 -7.56 -2.20
CA ARG A 270 11.19 -7.99 -0.80
C ARG A 270 10.21 -7.19 0.06
N THR A 271 9.26 -6.50 -0.56
CA THR A 271 8.32 -5.62 0.16
C THR A 271 7.51 -6.33 1.25
N LEU A 272 7.17 -7.61 1.09
CA LEU A 272 6.46 -8.37 2.12
C LEU A 272 7.36 -8.60 3.33
N ASP A 273 8.61 -9.02 3.13
CA ASP A 273 9.58 -9.25 4.19
C ASP A 273 9.80 -7.97 4.99
N ILE A 274 10.07 -6.86 4.28
CA ILE A 274 10.30 -5.55 4.87
C ILE A 274 9.05 -5.10 5.65
N TYR A 275 7.85 -5.26 5.05
CA TYR A 275 6.60 -4.89 5.69
C TYR A 275 6.35 -5.66 7.01
N LEU A 276 6.71 -6.95 7.07
CA LEU A 276 6.53 -7.76 8.26
C LEU A 276 7.59 -7.46 9.33
N LEU A 277 8.81 -7.11 8.92
CA LEU A 277 9.95 -6.94 9.81
C LEU A 277 10.10 -5.53 10.38
N HIS A 278 9.66 -4.47 9.65
CA HIS A 278 10.05 -3.10 9.99
C HIS A 278 9.62 -2.63 11.39
N PHE A 279 8.50 -3.14 11.93
CA PHE A 279 8.06 -2.81 13.29
C PHE A 279 9.06 -3.23 14.38
N PHE A 280 9.86 -4.27 14.12
CA PHE A 280 10.90 -4.73 15.07
C PHE A 280 12.17 -3.87 15.03
N PHE A 281 12.33 -3.04 14.01
CA PHE A 281 13.49 -2.17 13.83
C PHE A 281 13.17 -0.68 14.04
N LEU A 282 11.90 -0.32 14.29
CA LEU A 282 11.55 1.05 14.64
C LEU A 282 12.05 1.35 16.07
N PRO A 283 12.84 2.41 16.29
CA PRO A 283 13.24 2.82 17.65
C PRO A 283 12.00 3.23 18.45
N GLU A 284 11.97 2.83 19.73
CA GLU A 284 10.76 2.95 20.58
C GLU A 284 10.30 4.39 20.76
N SER A 285 11.22 5.34 20.88
CA SER A 285 10.86 6.75 20.96
C SER A 285 12.07 7.67 20.74
N MET A 286 11.90 8.62 19.82
CA MET A 286 12.86 9.70 19.58
C MET A 286 12.27 11.07 19.94
N LEU A 287 11.35 11.13 20.92
CA LEU A 287 10.62 12.35 21.29
C LEU A 287 11.53 13.51 21.70
N ALA A 288 12.64 13.23 22.36
CA ALA A 288 13.60 14.28 22.74
C ALA A 288 14.21 14.94 21.49
N TYR A 289 14.58 14.14 20.51
CA TYR A 289 15.10 14.63 19.22
C TYR A 289 14.04 15.36 18.40
N ASN A 290 12.77 14.93 18.46
CA ASN A 290 11.67 15.60 17.79
C ASN A 290 11.54 17.06 18.26
N ARG A 291 11.54 17.30 19.57
CA ARG A 291 11.48 18.66 20.13
C ARG A 291 12.64 19.53 19.64
N GLN A 292 13.87 18.98 19.62
CA GLN A 292 15.04 19.70 19.10
C GLN A 292 14.89 20.01 17.62
N LEU A 293 14.48 19.04 16.79
CA LEU A 293 14.27 19.24 15.35
C LEU A 293 13.23 20.33 15.07
N GLN A 294 12.12 20.33 15.82
CA GLN A 294 11.10 21.38 15.70
C GLN A 294 11.62 22.77 16.10
N THR A 295 12.46 22.83 17.15
CA THR A 295 13.08 24.09 17.60
C THR A 295 13.97 24.69 16.52
N TYR A 296 14.69 23.86 15.76
CA TYR A 296 15.49 24.33 14.61
C TYR A 296 14.65 24.86 13.45
N GLY A 297 13.37 24.47 13.35
CA GLY A 297 12.46 24.95 12.29
C GLY A 297 12.88 24.61 10.86
N ASN A 298 13.90 23.78 10.67
CA ASN A 298 14.46 23.44 9.37
C ASN A 298 13.82 22.17 8.81
N LYS A 299 12.86 22.34 7.89
CA LYS A 299 12.12 21.23 7.24
C LYS A 299 13.01 20.30 6.41
N PHE A 300 14.10 20.82 5.85
CA PHE A 300 15.08 19.99 5.12
C PHE A 300 15.82 19.05 6.09
N LEU A 301 16.25 19.56 7.24
CA LEU A 301 16.88 18.75 8.28
C LEU A 301 15.93 17.66 8.81
N GLU A 302 14.65 17.99 9.06
CA GLU A 302 13.64 17.01 9.45
C GLU A 302 13.56 15.85 8.42
N VAL A 303 13.49 16.19 7.12
CA VAL A 303 13.44 15.17 6.05
C VAL A 303 14.70 14.31 6.05
N CYS A 304 15.88 14.91 6.17
CA CYS A 304 17.14 14.17 6.17
C CYS A 304 17.25 13.20 7.35
N VAL A 305 16.85 13.62 8.54
CA VAL A 305 16.89 12.78 9.75
C VAL A 305 15.90 11.63 9.62
N VAL A 306 14.65 11.90 9.27
CA VAL A 306 13.62 10.85 9.12
C VAL A 306 13.97 9.89 7.99
N LEU A 307 14.50 10.39 6.88
CA LEU A 307 14.94 9.54 5.76
C LEU A 307 16.14 8.67 6.16
N GLY A 308 17.12 9.25 6.87
CA GLY A 308 18.26 8.50 7.40
C GLY A 308 17.81 7.35 8.29
N GLU A 309 16.90 7.63 9.25
CA GLU A 309 16.32 6.61 10.12
C GLU A 309 15.55 5.55 9.33
N ALA A 310 14.73 5.97 8.36
CA ALA A 310 13.99 5.04 7.51
C ALA A 310 14.92 4.11 6.70
N LEU A 311 16.08 4.61 6.26
CA LEU A 311 17.08 3.80 5.56
C LEU A 311 17.81 2.83 6.51
N LEU A 312 18.05 3.22 7.77
CA LEU A 312 18.59 2.31 8.80
C LEU A 312 17.62 1.18 9.11
N VAL A 313 16.33 1.51 9.33
CA VAL A 313 15.26 0.51 9.51
C VAL A 313 15.19 -0.43 8.30
N LEU A 314 15.24 0.11 7.08
CA LEU A 314 15.25 -0.67 5.85
C LEU A 314 16.46 -1.62 5.80
N ALA A 315 17.65 -1.15 6.12
CA ALA A 315 18.86 -1.97 6.15
C ALA A 315 18.73 -3.12 7.14
N GLY A 316 18.25 -2.86 8.35
CA GLY A 316 17.96 -3.90 9.36
C GLY A 316 16.98 -4.95 8.86
N CYS A 317 15.88 -4.52 8.22
CA CYS A 317 14.91 -5.42 7.60
C CYS A 317 15.54 -6.30 6.50
N LEU A 318 16.37 -5.73 5.65
CA LEU A 318 17.01 -6.47 4.56
C LEU A 318 18.04 -7.49 5.07
N ILE A 319 18.80 -7.14 6.11
CA ILE A 319 19.73 -8.06 6.76
C ILE A 319 18.94 -9.21 7.40
N ALA A 320 17.92 -8.92 8.20
CA ALA A 320 17.08 -9.94 8.80
C ALA A 320 16.38 -10.83 7.76
N SER A 321 15.83 -10.23 6.69
CA SER A 321 15.25 -10.96 5.58
C SER A 321 16.27 -11.91 4.92
N TYR A 322 17.50 -11.45 4.74
CA TYR A 322 18.58 -12.28 4.19
C TYR A 322 18.86 -13.48 5.09
N ILE A 323 19.05 -13.27 6.39
CA ILE A 323 19.33 -14.33 7.37
C ILE A 323 18.19 -15.36 7.42
N ILE A 324 16.93 -14.89 7.53
CA ILE A 324 15.76 -15.77 7.60
C ILE A 324 15.62 -16.61 6.32
N ARG A 325 15.95 -16.04 5.17
CA ARG A 325 15.90 -16.75 3.87
C ARG A 325 17.00 -17.79 3.65
N LEU A 326 18.00 -17.87 4.53
CA LEU A 326 18.98 -18.96 4.52
C LEU A 326 18.32 -20.29 4.89
N SER A 327 17.24 -20.27 5.68
CA SER A 327 16.42 -21.44 5.98
C SER A 327 15.23 -21.51 5.01
N PRO A 328 15.12 -22.54 4.13
CA PRO A 328 13.96 -22.72 3.27
C PRO A 328 12.64 -22.81 4.06
N PHE A 329 12.66 -23.52 5.19
CA PHE A 329 11.52 -23.65 6.09
C PHE A 329 11.02 -22.28 6.59
N LEU A 330 11.90 -21.46 7.17
CA LEU A 330 11.54 -20.12 7.64
C LEU A 330 11.11 -19.21 6.49
N ALA A 331 11.78 -19.26 5.35
CA ALA A 331 11.42 -18.48 4.17
C ALA A 331 10.01 -18.83 3.65
N HIS A 332 9.64 -20.11 3.71
CA HIS A 332 8.31 -20.56 3.31
C HIS A 332 7.23 -20.02 4.23
N TYR A 333 7.35 -20.24 5.54
CA TYR A 333 6.29 -19.87 6.50
C TYR A 333 6.26 -18.39 6.85
N LEU A 334 7.42 -17.72 6.89
CA LEU A 334 7.49 -16.30 7.28
C LEU A 334 7.36 -15.34 6.09
N PHE A 335 7.71 -15.75 4.87
CA PHE A 335 7.66 -14.87 3.71
C PHE A 335 6.91 -15.47 2.52
N GLY A 336 6.29 -16.63 2.70
CA GLY A 336 5.51 -17.30 1.65
C GLY A 336 6.35 -17.68 0.42
N VAL A 337 7.63 -17.91 0.59
CA VAL A 337 8.52 -18.38 -0.50
C VAL A 337 8.13 -19.81 -0.84
N LYS A 338 7.87 -20.09 -2.11
CA LYS A 338 7.60 -21.46 -2.55
C LYS A 338 8.89 -22.25 -2.56
N ASP A 339 8.83 -23.47 -2.03
CA ASP A 339 9.90 -24.44 -2.20
C ASP A 339 10.13 -24.63 -3.70
N ARG A 340 11.41 -24.58 -4.10
CA ARG A 340 11.84 -24.79 -5.47
C ARG A 340 11.97 -26.28 -5.76
#